data_9102ca59ba532f2c63b0be5e4b9d1bdb
#
_entry.id   9102ca59ba532f2c63b0be5e4b9d1bdb
#
_cell.length_a   1.000
_cell.length_b   1.000
_cell.length_c   1.000
_cell.angle_alpha   90.00
_cell.angle_beta   90.00
_cell.angle_gamma   90.00
#
_symmetry.space_group_name_H-M   'P 1'
#
loop_
_entity.id
_entity.type
_entity.pdbx_description
1 polymer ?
#
loop_
_entity_poly.entity_id
_entity_poly.type
_entity_poly.pdbx_seq_one_letter_code
_entity_poly.pdbx_strand_id
1 'polypeptide(L)'
;MYDDPYVTASKQTDMLRAIKPLTDQPIIDIAVYSFPDMTGQRKPSTKFSQLSMAVSQGADAWVIKSLKEVAHGKFFRVVERSGLDNLVKERQLIRSTRELYDGDEQANTVLKPLLFAGLIVEGGIVGYDANTQSGGDGARYFGIGVHEEYLSLIHI
;
A
#
# COMPACT_ATOMS: atom_id res chain seq x y z
N MET A 1 9.21 -32.64 7.25
CA MET A 1 9.58 -31.33 7.85
C MET A 1 9.20 -30.30 6.81
N TYR A 2 8.12 -29.56 7.02
CA TYR A 2 7.73 -28.48 6.10
C TYR A 2 8.57 -27.28 6.48
N ASP A 3 9.34 -26.75 5.52
CA ASP A 3 9.98 -25.46 5.70
C ASP A 3 8.91 -24.38 5.68
N ASP A 4 8.99 -23.43 6.63
CA ASP A 4 8.09 -22.30 6.66
C ASP A 4 8.22 -21.50 5.36
N PRO A 5 7.10 -21.07 4.74
CA PRO A 5 7.16 -20.29 3.52
C PRO A 5 7.89 -18.95 3.79
N TYR A 6 9.00 -18.74 3.12
CA TYR A 6 9.72 -17.47 3.20
C TYR A 6 9.31 -16.54 2.06
N VAL A 7 9.13 -15.28 2.38
CA VAL A 7 8.85 -14.24 1.39
C VAL A 7 10.17 -13.75 0.81
N THR A 8 10.40 -14.06 -0.45
CA THR A 8 11.57 -13.52 -1.18
C THR A 8 11.41 -12.02 -1.36
N ALA A 9 12.39 -11.24 -0.95
CA ALA A 9 12.41 -9.81 -1.22
C ALA A 9 12.57 -9.58 -2.73
N SER A 10 11.83 -8.61 -3.28
CA SER A 10 12.04 -8.20 -4.66
C SER A 10 13.36 -7.42 -4.79
N LYS A 11 13.92 -7.38 -6.00
CA LYS A 11 15.12 -6.56 -6.28
C LYS A 11 14.94 -5.11 -5.86
N GLN A 12 13.76 -4.55 -6.05
CA GLN A 12 13.41 -3.19 -5.63
C GLN A 12 13.45 -3.03 -4.11
N THR A 13 12.93 -4.03 -3.37
CA THR A 13 13.01 -4.05 -1.91
C THR A 13 14.46 -4.04 -1.43
N ASP A 14 15.33 -4.83 -2.05
CA ASP A 14 16.75 -4.86 -1.69
C ASP A 14 17.44 -3.52 -1.96
N MET A 15 17.10 -2.87 -3.08
CA MET A 15 17.60 -1.52 -3.38
C MET A 15 17.14 -0.48 -2.34
N LEU A 16 15.88 -0.52 -1.89
CA LEU A 16 15.38 0.36 -0.84
C LEU A 16 16.08 0.12 0.51
N ARG A 17 16.30 -1.13 0.87
CA ARG A 17 17.02 -1.51 2.09
C ARG A 17 18.49 -1.06 2.08
N ALA A 18 19.12 -1.05 0.89
CA ALA A 18 20.50 -0.61 0.73
C ALA A 18 20.69 0.89 0.91
N ILE A 19 19.63 1.70 0.93
CA ILE A 19 19.72 3.13 1.20
C ILE A 19 20.23 3.32 2.63
N LYS A 20 21.24 4.17 2.78
CA LYS A 20 21.79 4.47 4.10
C LYS A 20 20.86 5.40 4.87
N PRO A 21 20.62 5.13 6.16
CA PRO A 21 19.88 6.06 7.00
C PRO A 21 20.63 7.40 7.12
N LEU A 22 19.89 8.47 7.38
CA LEU A 22 20.50 9.77 7.64
C LEU A 22 21.31 9.69 8.94
N THR A 23 22.58 10.06 8.87
CA THR A 23 23.44 10.11 10.04
C THR A 23 23.09 11.35 10.87
N ASP A 24 22.94 11.18 12.18
CA ASP A 24 22.64 12.25 13.13
C ASP A 24 21.32 13.01 12.89
N GLN A 25 20.40 12.44 12.14
CA GLN A 25 19.08 13.00 11.91
C GLN A 25 17.99 12.12 12.53
N PRO A 26 16.92 12.70 13.08
CA PRO A 26 15.79 11.93 13.57
C PRO A 26 15.08 11.21 12.41
N ILE A 27 14.42 10.10 12.73
CA ILE A 27 13.54 9.42 11.79
C ILE A 27 12.47 10.40 11.33
N ILE A 28 12.22 10.45 10.01
CA ILE A 28 11.27 11.37 9.40
C ILE A 28 9.86 10.79 9.51
N ASP A 29 8.96 11.54 10.12
CA ASP A 29 7.54 11.20 10.17
C ASP A 29 6.87 11.57 8.86
N ILE A 30 6.29 10.57 8.17
CA ILE A 30 5.63 10.72 6.88
C ILE A 30 4.22 10.17 6.93
N ALA A 31 3.23 10.98 6.56
CA ALA A 31 1.84 10.57 6.46
C ALA A 31 1.53 10.11 5.04
N VAL A 32 0.93 8.92 4.91
CA VAL A 32 0.45 8.40 3.64
C VAL A 32 -1.08 8.45 3.65
N TYR A 33 -1.63 9.15 2.65
CA TYR A 33 -3.05 9.21 2.36
C TYR A 33 -3.43 8.18 1.29
N SER A 34 -4.66 8.24 0.80
CA SER A 34 -5.15 7.30 -0.21
C SER A 34 -4.47 7.46 -1.56
N PHE A 35 -4.32 6.34 -2.28
CA PHE A 35 -3.83 6.29 -3.66
C PHE A 35 -4.87 5.62 -4.55
N PRO A 36 -5.95 6.32 -4.94
CA PRO A 36 -7.01 5.73 -5.74
C PRO A 36 -6.55 5.40 -7.17
N ASP A 37 -7.23 4.44 -7.78
CA ASP A 37 -7.11 4.17 -9.21
C ASP A 37 -7.86 5.27 -10.00
N MET A 38 -7.11 6.09 -10.71
CA MET A 38 -7.62 7.16 -11.57
C MET A 38 -7.61 6.78 -13.07
N THR A 39 -7.19 5.57 -13.41
CA THR A 39 -7.09 5.11 -14.81
C THR A 39 -8.45 4.78 -15.40
N GLY A 40 -9.42 4.38 -14.59
CA GLY A 40 -10.72 3.87 -15.03
C GLY A 40 -10.66 2.56 -15.81
N GLN A 41 -9.51 1.90 -15.84
CA GLN A 41 -9.30 0.70 -16.64
C GLN A 41 -9.97 -0.52 -16.03
N ARG A 42 -10.65 -1.29 -16.86
CA ARG A 42 -11.30 -2.55 -16.49
C ARG A 42 -10.69 -3.71 -17.26
N LYS A 43 -10.72 -4.90 -16.65
CA LYS A 43 -10.23 -6.12 -17.33
C LYS A 43 -11.08 -6.40 -18.55
N PRO A 44 -10.49 -6.61 -19.73
CA PRO A 44 -11.23 -7.09 -20.89
C PRO A 44 -11.79 -8.48 -20.59
N SER A 45 -13.08 -8.68 -20.81
CA SER A 45 -13.74 -9.97 -20.58
C SER A 45 -14.79 -10.19 -21.65
N THR A 46 -14.80 -11.40 -22.19
CA THR A 46 -15.83 -11.88 -23.13
C THR A 46 -17.06 -12.45 -22.42
N LYS A 47 -17.00 -12.65 -21.10
CA LYS A 47 -18.09 -13.26 -20.32
C LYS A 47 -18.22 -12.56 -18.95
N PHE A 48 -19.28 -11.79 -18.77
CA PHE A 48 -19.85 -11.30 -17.50
C PHE A 48 -18.98 -10.50 -16.49
N SER A 49 -17.69 -10.33 -16.66
CA SER A 49 -16.84 -9.68 -15.66
C SER A 49 -16.42 -8.24 -15.98
N GLN A 50 -17.30 -7.46 -16.61
CA GLN A 50 -17.05 -6.02 -16.84
C GLN A 50 -16.94 -5.19 -15.55
N LEU A 51 -17.15 -5.81 -14.39
CA LEU A 51 -17.08 -5.16 -13.07
C LEU A 51 -15.69 -5.27 -12.42
N SER A 52 -14.78 -6.08 -12.97
CA SER A 52 -13.45 -6.25 -12.38
C SER A 52 -12.50 -5.14 -12.79
N MET A 53 -11.92 -4.46 -11.81
CA MET A 53 -10.89 -3.45 -12.06
C MET A 53 -9.61 -4.13 -12.58
N ALA A 54 -8.97 -3.52 -13.58
CA ALA A 54 -7.71 -4.03 -14.12
C ALA A 54 -6.54 -3.75 -13.17
N VAL A 55 -6.60 -2.65 -12.46
CA VAL A 55 -5.56 -2.14 -11.56
C VAL A 55 -5.85 -2.52 -10.12
N SER A 56 -4.81 -2.84 -9.36
CA SER A 56 -4.91 -3.11 -7.93
C SER A 56 -5.38 -1.86 -7.18
N GLN A 57 -6.35 -2.04 -6.26
CA GLN A 57 -6.96 -0.95 -5.51
C GLN A 57 -6.23 -0.61 -4.19
N GLY A 58 -5.12 -1.26 -3.89
CA GLY A 58 -4.36 -1.08 -2.65
C GLY A 58 -3.00 -0.41 -2.86
N ALA A 59 -2.90 0.60 -3.72
CA ALA A 59 -1.63 1.25 -4.01
C ALA A 59 -1.01 1.97 -2.80
N ASP A 60 -1.83 2.51 -1.90
CA ASP A 60 -1.41 3.08 -0.62
C ASP A 60 -0.63 2.07 0.23
N ALA A 61 -1.09 0.83 0.30
CA ALA A 61 -0.39 -0.24 1.02
C ALA A 61 0.99 -0.53 0.42
N TRP A 62 1.14 -0.45 -0.90
CA TRP A 62 2.44 -0.61 -1.56
C TRP A 62 3.38 0.55 -1.26
N VAL A 63 2.87 1.79 -1.28
CA VAL A 63 3.64 2.99 -0.91
C VAL A 63 4.11 2.88 0.54
N ILE A 64 3.20 2.53 1.47
CA ILE A 64 3.52 2.32 2.89
C ILE A 64 4.59 1.25 3.05
N LYS A 65 4.45 0.11 2.37
CA LYS A 65 5.45 -0.96 2.41
C LYS A 65 6.80 -0.46 1.91
N SER A 66 6.84 0.22 0.77
CA SER A 66 8.07 0.73 0.19
C SER A 66 8.79 1.70 1.11
N LEU A 67 8.06 2.64 1.73
CA LEU A 67 8.62 3.58 2.70
C LEU A 67 9.18 2.89 3.95
N LYS A 68 8.49 1.83 4.43
CA LYS A 68 8.97 1.02 5.57
C LYS A 68 10.22 0.20 5.25
N GLU A 69 10.47 -0.12 4.01
CA GLU A 69 11.66 -0.88 3.59
C GLU A 69 12.91 0.00 3.47
N VAL A 70 12.75 1.32 3.31
CA VAL A 70 13.88 2.24 3.17
C VAL A 70 14.81 2.15 4.39
N ALA A 71 16.10 1.86 4.13
CA ALA A 71 17.13 1.72 5.15
C ALA A 71 16.72 0.74 6.30
N HIS A 72 16.04 -0.36 5.96
CA HIS A 72 15.50 -1.31 6.94
C HIS A 72 14.58 -0.65 7.99
N GLY A 73 13.74 0.29 7.59
CA GLY A 73 12.80 1.01 8.45
C GLY A 73 13.44 2.10 9.33
N LYS A 74 14.69 2.45 9.09
CA LYS A 74 15.42 3.47 9.88
C LYS A 74 15.35 4.88 9.29
N PHE A 75 14.69 5.05 8.13
CA PHE A 75 14.61 6.33 7.44
C PHE A 75 13.29 7.05 7.73
N PHE A 76 12.17 6.31 7.58
CA PHE A 76 10.82 6.85 7.78
C PHE A 76 10.05 6.14 8.88
N ARG A 77 9.30 6.92 9.65
CA ARG A 77 8.19 6.42 10.46
C ARG A 77 6.89 6.77 9.74
N VAL A 78 6.26 5.74 9.19
CA VAL A 78 5.07 5.91 8.35
C VAL A 78 3.81 5.98 9.21
N VAL A 79 3.03 7.03 9.01
CA VAL A 79 1.74 7.26 9.63
C VAL A 79 0.67 7.07 8.56
N GLU A 80 -0.14 6.04 8.71
CA GLU A 80 -1.27 5.83 7.83
C GLU A 80 -2.39 6.84 8.11
N ARG A 81 -2.97 7.41 7.04
CA ARG A 81 -4.05 8.40 7.11
C ARG A 81 -5.25 8.03 6.25
N SER A 82 -5.23 6.94 5.51
CA SER A 82 -6.39 6.47 4.74
C SER A 82 -7.62 6.18 5.62
N GLY A 83 -7.39 5.74 6.86
CA GLY A 83 -8.43 5.49 7.86
C GLY A 83 -8.64 6.62 8.89
N LEU A 84 -8.19 7.85 8.64
CA LEU A 84 -8.21 8.93 9.64
C LEU A 84 -9.61 9.23 10.17
N ASP A 85 -10.63 9.26 9.33
CA ASP A 85 -12.02 9.53 9.74
C ASP A 85 -12.55 8.49 10.73
N ASN A 86 -12.22 7.23 10.51
CA ASN A 86 -12.60 6.14 11.42
C ASN A 86 -11.85 6.25 12.75
N LEU A 87 -10.56 6.60 12.69
CA LEU A 87 -9.76 6.81 13.89
C LEU A 87 -10.31 7.97 14.74
N VAL A 88 -10.73 9.08 14.11
CA VAL A 88 -11.35 10.21 14.80
C VAL A 88 -12.66 9.81 15.46
N LYS A 89 -13.52 9.07 14.76
CA LYS A 89 -14.78 8.53 15.31
C LYS A 89 -14.52 7.61 16.50
N GLU A 90 -13.55 6.72 16.40
CA GLU A 90 -13.17 5.82 17.49
C GLU A 90 -12.69 6.60 18.72
N ARG A 91 -11.90 7.64 18.55
CA ARG A 91 -11.45 8.50 19.64
C ARG A 91 -12.62 9.26 20.30
N GLN A 92 -13.61 9.68 19.51
CA GLN A 92 -14.82 10.30 20.05
C GLN A 92 -15.65 9.30 20.86
N LEU A 93 -15.79 8.06 20.37
CA LEU A 93 -16.47 6.98 21.09
C LEU A 93 -15.78 6.67 22.42
N ILE A 94 -14.45 6.54 22.44
CA ILE A 94 -13.71 6.32 23.67
C ILE A 94 -13.95 7.45 24.67
N ARG A 95 -13.94 8.71 24.21
CA ARG A 95 -14.19 9.87 25.07
C ARG A 95 -15.59 9.83 25.67
N SER A 96 -16.62 9.67 24.84
CA SER A 96 -18.01 9.64 25.32
C SER A 96 -18.30 8.45 26.24
N THR A 97 -17.67 7.29 25.98
CA THR A 97 -17.80 6.13 26.85
C THR A 97 -17.18 6.40 28.23
N ARG A 98 -16.02 7.00 28.28
CA ARG A 98 -15.38 7.36 29.57
C ARG A 98 -16.20 8.39 30.35
N GLU A 99 -16.73 9.40 29.67
CA GLU A 99 -17.62 10.39 30.30
C GLU A 99 -18.88 9.75 30.94
N LEU A 100 -19.41 8.68 30.31
CA LEU A 100 -20.62 8.00 30.79
C LEU A 100 -20.36 6.99 31.92
N TYR A 101 -19.23 6.28 31.90
CA TYR A 101 -19.00 5.12 32.75
C TYR A 101 -17.92 5.30 33.82
N ASP A 102 -16.93 6.13 33.57
CA ASP A 102 -15.76 6.26 34.46
C ASP A 102 -15.86 7.43 35.45
N GLY A 103 -16.88 8.29 35.31
CA GLY A 103 -17.04 9.50 36.13
C GLY A 103 -16.02 10.59 35.83
N ASP A 104 -16.18 11.76 36.47
CA ASP A 104 -15.37 12.97 36.16
C ASP A 104 -13.86 12.82 36.40
N GLU A 105 -13.46 11.95 37.36
CA GLU A 105 -12.03 11.80 37.69
C GLU A 105 -11.21 11.08 36.61
N GLN A 106 -11.82 10.15 35.86
CA GLN A 106 -11.14 9.41 34.79
C GLN A 106 -11.45 9.97 33.40
N ALA A 107 -12.51 10.74 33.24
CA ALA A 107 -12.81 11.47 32.01
C ALA A 107 -11.67 12.39 31.58
N ASN A 108 -10.88 12.87 32.55
CA ASN A 108 -9.70 13.70 32.33
C ASN A 108 -8.44 12.93 31.85
N THR A 109 -8.52 11.61 31.69
CA THR A 109 -7.41 10.86 31.10
C THR A 109 -7.29 11.22 29.61
N VAL A 110 -6.49 12.20 29.32
CA VAL A 110 -6.29 12.73 27.95
C VAL A 110 -5.76 11.62 27.05
N LEU A 111 -6.51 11.32 25.98
CA LEU A 111 -6.00 10.44 24.93
C LEU A 111 -4.70 11.05 24.37
N LYS A 112 -3.67 10.24 24.24
CA LYS A 112 -2.43 10.70 23.62
C LYS A 112 -2.71 11.37 22.28
N PRO A 113 -2.05 12.49 21.95
CA PRO A 113 -2.24 13.14 20.66
C PRO A 113 -1.86 12.19 19.52
N LEU A 114 -2.49 12.39 18.36
CA LEU A 114 -2.06 11.69 17.14
C LEU A 114 -0.66 12.18 16.76
N LEU A 115 0.12 11.27 16.20
CA LEU A 115 1.44 11.61 15.71
C LEU A 115 1.32 12.57 14.52
N PHE A 116 2.02 13.69 14.58
CA PHE A 116 2.15 14.61 13.45
C PHE A 116 3.20 14.09 12.48
N ALA A 117 2.92 14.25 11.18
CA ALA A 117 3.89 13.97 10.14
C ALA A 117 4.39 15.27 9.53
N GLY A 118 5.70 15.40 9.41
CA GLY A 118 6.32 16.55 8.74
C GLY A 118 6.21 16.53 7.22
N LEU A 119 5.96 15.33 6.66
CA LEU A 119 5.75 15.13 5.24
C LEU A 119 4.41 14.44 4.98
N ILE A 120 3.78 14.80 3.87
CA ILE A 120 2.53 14.20 3.40
C ILE A 120 2.78 13.62 2.02
N VAL A 121 2.32 12.38 1.81
CA VAL A 121 2.32 11.70 0.52
C VAL A 121 0.89 11.34 0.17
N GLU A 122 0.43 11.88 -0.94
CA GLU A 122 -0.85 11.51 -1.55
C GLU A 122 -0.68 11.44 -3.07
N GLY A 123 -1.49 10.65 -3.75
CA GLY A 123 -1.41 10.49 -5.19
C GLY A 123 -2.46 9.54 -5.72
N GLY A 124 -2.23 9.01 -6.93
CA GLY A 124 -3.11 8.03 -7.53
C GLY A 124 -2.43 7.31 -8.67
N ILE A 125 -2.99 6.17 -9.07
CA ILE A 125 -2.53 5.45 -10.25
C ILE A 125 -3.14 6.13 -11.47
N VAL A 126 -2.29 6.72 -12.32
CA VAL A 126 -2.72 7.51 -13.49
C VAL A 126 -2.54 6.77 -14.81
N GLY A 127 -1.77 5.70 -14.83
CA GLY A 127 -1.53 4.88 -16.01
C GLY A 127 -1.40 3.41 -15.68
N TYR A 128 -1.87 2.57 -16.59
CA TYR A 128 -1.73 1.13 -16.51
C TYR A 128 -1.57 0.57 -17.92
N ASP A 129 -0.41 0.02 -18.21
CA ASP A 129 -0.11 -0.61 -19.49
C ASP A 129 -0.18 -2.12 -19.32
N ALA A 130 -1.12 -2.73 -20.03
CA ALA A 130 -1.25 -4.18 -20.12
C ALA A 130 -0.55 -4.68 -21.38
N ASN A 131 0.00 -5.88 -21.31
CA ASN A 131 0.61 -6.57 -22.46
C ASN A 131 1.83 -5.82 -23.06
N THR A 132 2.65 -5.22 -22.23
CA THR A 132 3.86 -4.51 -22.67
C THR A 132 4.92 -5.44 -23.29
N GLN A 133 4.84 -6.74 -22.99
CA GLN A 133 5.56 -7.79 -23.71
C GLN A 133 4.61 -8.93 -24.03
N SER A 134 4.29 -9.09 -25.32
CA SER A 134 3.70 -10.31 -25.85
C SER A 134 4.84 -11.11 -26.50
N GLY A 135 5.41 -12.02 -25.76
CA GLY A 135 6.37 -12.99 -26.24
C GLY A 135 5.66 -14.28 -26.57
N GLY A 136 5.21 -14.43 -27.79
CA GLY A 136 4.62 -15.66 -28.26
C GLY A 136 5.29 -16.10 -29.55
N ASP A 137 6.31 -16.94 -29.48
CA ASP A 137 6.68 -17.78 -30.63
C ASP A 137 5.62 -18.88 -30.76
N GLY A 138 4.58 -18.58 -31.54
CA GLY A 138 3.50 -19.50 -31.80
C GLY A 138 3.87 -20.53 -32.85
N ALA A 139 4.56 -21.58 -32.49
CA ALA A 139 4.67 -22.78 -33.29
C ALA A 139 3.56 -23.76 -32.89
N ARG A 140 2.49 -23.85 -33.65
CA ARG A 140 1.51 -24.93 -33.52
C ARG A 140 2.02 -26.13 -34.29
N TYR A 141 2.42 -27.16 -33.59
CA TYR A 141 2.65 -28.46 -34.16
C TYR A 141 1.79 -29.50 -33.41
N PHE A 142 0.85 -30.13 -34.08
CA PHE A 142 -0.04 -31.16 -33.54
C PHE A 142 -0.89 -30.81 -32.31
N GLY A 143 -1.46 -29.60 -32.23
CA GLY A 143 -2.48 -29.29 -31.23
C GLY A 143 -2.01 -29.05 -29.82
N ILE A 144 -0.69 -28.89 -29.56
CA ILE A 144 -0.14 -28.56 -28.27
C ILE A 144 -0.05 -27.03 -28.17
N GLY A 145 -0.67 -26.46 -27.11
CA GLY A 145 -0.84 -25.02 -26.90
C GLY A 145 0.44 -24.32 -26.49
N VAL A 146 0.50 -23.04 -26.84
CA VAL A 146 1.57 -22.09 -26.54
C VAL A 146 1.29 -21.40 -25.21
N HIS A 147 2.34 -21.18 -24.45
CA HIS A 147 2.29 -20.38 -23.24
C HIS A 147 2.49 -18.90 -23.59
N GLU A 148 1.51 -18.06 -23.25
CA GLU A 148 1.61 -16.61 -23.40
C GLU A 148 1.94 -15.98 -22.04
N GLU A 149 3.02 -15.23 -21.96
CA GLU A 149 3.35 -14.42 -20.79
C GLU A 149 2.89 -12.98 -21.01
N TYR A 150 2.13 -12.46 -20.06
CA TYR A 150 1.67 -11.06 -20.08
C TYR A 150 2.37 -10.30 -18.99
N LEU A 151 3.05 -9.21 -19.35
CA LEU A 151 3.61 -8.26 -18.42
C LEU A 151 2.77 -6.97 -18.40
N SER A 152 2.42 -6.49 -17.22
CA SER A 152 1.73 -5.21 -17.05
C SER A 152 2.56 -4.26 -16.20
N LEU A 153 2.51 -2.97 -16.52
CA LEU A 153 3.15 -1.89 -15.80
C LEU A 153 2.12 -0.98 -15.17
N ILE A 154 2.39 -0.52 -13.95
CA ILE A 154 1.56 0.43 -13.22
C ILE A 154 2.37 1.71 -13.06
N HIS A 155 1.77 2.85 -13.42
CA HIS A 155 2.34 4.18 -13.25
C HIS A 155 1.63 4.88 -12.09
N ILE A 156 2.44 5.42 -11.18
CA ILE A 156 1.99 6.15 -9.98
C ILE A 156 2.44 7.60 -10.06
#